data_29bbd1cc365c5f7689ffb3ab7f0659e8
#
_entry.id   29bbd1cc365c5f7689ffb3ab7f0659e8
#
_cell.length_a   1.000
_cell.length_b   1.000
_cell.length_c   1.000
_cell.angle_alpha   90.00
_cell.angle_beta   90.00
_cell.angle_gamma   90.00
#
_symmetry.space_group_name_H-M   'P 1'
#
loop_
_entity.id
_entity.type
_entity.pdbx_description
1 polymer ?
#
loop_
_entity_poly.entity_id
_entity_poly.type
_entity_poly.pdbx_seq_one_letter_code
_entity_poly.pdbx_strand_id
1 'polypeptide(L)'
;FYFFTTGNMTAFWAMTALALAFGWVWIAPVGGGDMPVVVSLLNSFSGWAAAGIGFTLENNMLIVAGSLVGSSGAILSYIMCKAMNRSIINVLFGGAMGGAAVSTAAKGEQVQRNYRSGSADDAGFLMSNADSVVIVPGYGMAQGRAQNAVKELCEILKEQGVRVRFAIHPVAGRMPGHMNVLLAEADVAYEDILEMDEINSDFPATDVVLVIGANDVVNPAAKDDPGSPIYGMPILEAHKARTIMVIKRSMATGYAGLDNDLFYNEKTMMIFGDAKKVVEDMTKAINGTGH
;
A
#
# COMPACT_ATOMS: atom_id res chain seq x y z
N PHE A 1 -20.38 -13.98 31.99
CA PHE A 1 -20.61 -14.23 33.41
C PHE A 1 -21.62 -15.37 33.61
N TYR A 2 -22.83 -15.34 33.03
CA TYR A 2 -23.86 -16.35 33.17
C TYR A 2 -23.37 -17.77 32.76
N PHE A 3 -22.64 -17.90 31.66
CA PHE A 3 -21.99 -19.18 31.25
C PHE A 3 -21.01 -19.70 32.30
N PHE A 4 -20.22 -18.82 32.90
CA PHE A 4 -19.22 -19.17 33.91
C PHE A 4 -19.86 -19.70 35.20
N THR A 5 -21.04 -19.18 35.56
CA THR A 5 -21.74 -19.56 36.79
C THR A 5 -22.64 -20.80 36.62
N THR A 6 -23.17 -21.01 35.43
CA THR A 6 -24.16 -22.08 35.17
C THR A 6 -23.66 -23.26 34.33
N GLY A 7 -22.51 -23.10 33.62
CA GLY A 7 -21.97 -24.09 32.68
C GLY A 7 -22.89 -24.38 31.47
N ASN A 8 -23.86 -23.48 31.20
CA ASN A 8 -24.89 -23.72 30.20
C ASN A 8 -24.33 -23.57 28.79
N MET A 9 -24.29 -24.68 28.04
CA MET A 9 -23.79 -24.72 26.66
C MET A 9 -24.59 -23.87 25.67
N THR A 10 -25.87 -23.65 25.90
CA THR A 10 -26.67 -22.72 25.08
C THR A 10 -26.18 -21.28 25.22
N ALA A 11 -25.79 -20.86 26.43
CA ALA A 11 -25.21 -19.55 26.66
C ALA A 11 -23.85 -19.39 25.97
N PHE A 12 -23.04 -20.45 25.92
CA PHE A 12 -21.77 -20.47 25.17
C PHE A 12 -21.99 -20.23 23.67
N TRP A 13 -22.88 -20.99 23.06
CA TRP A 13 -23.17 -20.83 21.62
C TRP A 13 -23.81 -19.49 21.28
N ALA A 14 -24.70 -18.98 22.15
CA ALA A 14 -25.28 -17.65 21.99
C ALA A 14 -24.20 -16.57 22.05
N MET A 15 -23.27 -16.64 23.00
CA MET A 15 -22.14 -15.71 23.12
C MET A 15 -21.24 -15.78 21.89
N THR A 16 -20.93 -16.96 21.38
CA THR A 16 -20.11 -17.16 20.16
C THR A 16 -20.80 -16.54 18.94
N ALA A 17 -22.10 -16.77 18.76
CA ALA A 17 -22.85 -16.20 17.64
C ALA A 17 -22.90 -14.66 17.70
N LEU A 18 -23.10 -14.11 18.89
CA LEU A 18 -23.09 -12.65 19.11
C LEU A 18 -21.70 -12.05 18.84
N ALA A 19 -20.62 -12.71 19.25
CA ALA A 19 -19.25 -12.27 18.99
C ALA A 19 -18.93 -12.24 17.47
N LEU A 20 -19.37 -13.26 16.73
CA LEU A 20 -19.22 -13.30 15.27
C LEU A 20 -20.03 -12.19 14.59
N ALA A 21 -21.27 -12.01 14.97
CA ALA A 21 -22.14 -10.94 14.46
C ALA A 21 -21.56 -9.55 14.74
N PHE A 22 -21.06 -9.34 15.96
CA PHE A 22 -20.41 -8.10 16.36
C PHE A 22 -19.16 -7.82 15.52
N GLY A 23 -18.31 -8.82 15.31
CA GLY A 23 -17.12 -8.69 14.48
C GLY A 23 -17.45 -8.25 13.05
N TRP A 24 -18.48 -8.83 12.45
CA TRP A 24 -18.92 -8.44 11.12
C TRP A 24 -19.46 -7.01 11.06
N VAL A 25 -20.40 -6.69 11.96
CA VAL A 25 -21.01 -5.35 12.01
C VAL A 25 -19.95 -4.25 12.22
N TRP A 26 -18.92 -4.55 13.01
CA TRP A 26 -17.85 -3.59 13.27
C TRP A 26 -16.96 -3.34 12.05
N ILE A 27 -16.61 -4.39 11.30
CA ILE A 27 -15.67 -4.30 10.17
C ILE A 27 -16.37 -3.85 8.87
N ALA A 28 -17.64 -4.16 8.68
CA ALA A 28 -18.37 -3.86 7.45
C ALA A 28 -18.31 -2.37 7.02
N PRO A 29 -18.38 -1.37 7.91
CA PRO A 29 -18.33 0.03 7.52
C PRO A 29 -16.91 0.58 7.33
N VAL A 30 -15.86 -0.21 7.59
CA VAL A 30 -14.48 0.26 7.46
C VAL A 30 -14.11 0.47 6.01
N GLY A 31 -13.65 1.68 5.69
CA GLY A 31 -13.18 2.03 4.35
C GLY A 31 -11.94 1.24 3.94
N GLY A 32 -11.84 0.99 2.64
CA GLY A 32 -10.72 0.22 2.11
C GLY A 32 -9.34 0.79 2.40
N GLY A 33 -9.19 2.09 2.38
CA GLY A 33 -7.93 2.77 2.71
C GLY A 33 -7.48 2.57 4.17
N ASP A 34 -8.43 2.33 5.08
CA ASP A 34 -8.17 2.12 6.50
C ASP A 34 -7.93 0.64 6.86
N MET A 35 -8.19 -0.26 5.94
CA MET A 35 -8.11 -1.71 6.16
C MET A 35 -6.74 -2.19 6.67
N PRO A 36 -5.58 -1.70 6.21
CA PRO A 36 -4.29 -2.10 6.75
C PRO A 36 -4.14 -1.85 8.24
N VAL A 37 -4.66 -0.71 8.73
CA VAL A 37 -4.66 -0.36 10.15
C VAL A 37 -5.53 -1.31 10.95
N VAL A 38 -6.74 -1.59 10.45
CA VAL A 38 -7.69 -2.48 11.11
C VAL A 38 -7.17 -3.91 11.17
N VAL A 39 -6.57 -4.42 10.10
CA VAL A 39 -5.96 -5.76 10.09
C VAL A 39 -4.84 -5.87 11.13
N SER A 40 -3.97 -4.86 11.23
CA SER A 40 -2.90 -4.81 12.23
C SER A 40 -3.47 -4.79 13.66
N LEU A 41 -4.54 -4.05 13.89
CA LEU A 41 -5.20 -3.98 15.20
C LEU A 41 -5.90 -5.29 15.57
N LEU A 42 -6.58 -5.95 14.63
CA LEU A 42 -7.18 -7.26 14.86
C LEU A 42 -6.13 -8.32 15.18
N ASN A 43 -4.95 -8.25 14.52
CA ASN A 43 -3.82 -9.10 14.88
C ASN A 43 -3.33 -8.82 16.30
N SER A 44 -3.30 -7.55 16.73
CA SER A 44 -2.99 -7.17 18.11
C SER A 44 -3.98 -7.79 19.11
N PHE A 45 -5.27 -7.71 18.86
CA PHE A 45 -6.30 -8.33 19.72
C PHE A 45 -6.13 -9.85 19.79
N SER A 46 -5.81 -10.50 18.68
CA SER A 46 -5.51 -11.94 18.65
C SER A 46 -4.28 -12.27 19.51
N GLY A 47 -3.24 -11.44 19.47
CA GLY A 47 -2.06 -11.58 20.32
C GLY A 47 -2.41 -11.47 21.81
N TRP A 48 -3.19 -10.48 22.22
CA TRP A 48 -3.62 -10.32 23.61
C TRP A 48 -4.53 -11.45 24.07
N ALA A 49 -5.42 -11.95 23.19
CA ALA A 49 -6.21 -13.13 23.49
C ALA A 49 -5.33 -14.36 23.72
N ALA A 50 -4.30 -14.57 22.87
CA ALA A 50 -3.33 -15.66 23.06
C ALA A 50 -2.57 -15.53 24.39
N ALA A 51 -2.14 -14.34 24.79
CA ALA A 51 -1.53 -14.09 26.07
C ALA A 51 -2.47 -14.43 27.23
N GLY A 52 -3.75 -14.02 27.15
CA GLY A 52 -4.78 -14.38 28.13
C GLY A 52 -4.99 -15.89 28.26
N ILE A 53 -5.03 -16.62 27.16
CA ILE A 53 -5.08 -18.09 27.14
C ILE A 53 -3.81 -18.67 27.79
N GLY A 54 -2.65 -18.07 27.52
CA GLY A 54 -1.39 -18.48 28.09
C GLY A 54 -1.37 -18.41 29.62
N PHE A 55 -1.97 -17.37 30.23
CA PHE A 55 -2.15 -17.30 31.69
C PHE A 55 -3.03 -18.42 32.22
N THR A 56 -4.12 -18.74 31.51
CA THR A 56 -5.04 -19.82 31.95
C THR A 56 -4.38 -21.21 31.87
N LEU A 57 -3.52 -21.41 30.87
CA LEU A 57 -2.83 -22.70 30.62
C LEU A 57 -1.46 -22.78 31.28
N GLU A 58 -1.04 -21.75 32.04
CA GLU A 58 0.31 -21.63 32.63
C GLU A 58 1.44 -21.82 31.58
N ASN A 59 1.20 -21.37 30.36
CA ASN A 59 2.13 -21.51 29.23
C ASN A 59 2.91 -20.21 28.98
N ASN A 60 4.14 -20.13 29.48
CA ASN A 60 4.99 -18.96 29.37
C ASN A 60 5.31 -18.57 27.91
N MET A 61 5.48 -19.54 27.01
CA MET A 61 5.73 -19.23 25.59
C MET A 61 4.54 -18.53 24.96
N LEU A 62 3.34 -18.96 25.27
CA LEU A 62 2.11 -18.35 24.73
C LEU A 62 1.88 -16.95 25.32
N ILE A 63 2.24 -16.73 26.60
CA ILE A 63 2.20 -15.41 27.24
C ILE A 63 3.17 -14.46 26.52
N VAL A 64 4.42 -14.87 26.35
CA VAL A 64 5.48 -14.03 25.74
C VAL A 64 5.13 -13.75 24.28
N ALA A 65 4.84 -14.77 23.47
CA ALA A 65 4.53 -14.61 22.06
C ALA A 65 3.26 -13.75 21.86
N GLY A 66 2.21 -14.02 22.63
CA GLY A 66 0.97 -13.26 22.57
C GLY A 66 1.15 -11.80 22.96
N SER A 67 1.93 -11.52 24.01
CA SER A 67 2.24 -10.16 24.45
C SER A 67 3.04 -9.38 23.41
N LEU A 68 4.02 -10.02 22.76
CA LEU A 68 4.83 -9.40 21.70
C LEU A 68 3.97 -9.08 20.47
N VAL A 69 3.18 -10.03 20.00
CA VAL A 69 2.28 -9.84 18.85
C VAL A 69 1.23 -8.78 19.18
N GLY A 70 0.66 -8.80 20.37
CA GLY A 70 -0.34 -7.83 20.82
C GLY A 70 0.22 -6.41 20.85
N SER A 71 1.37 -6.23 21.46
CA SER A 71 2.03 -4.92 21.59
C SER A 71 2.50 -4.39 20.24
N SER A 72 3.14 -5.21 19.43
CA SER A 72 3.65 -4.80 18.11
C SER A 72 2.51 -4.38 17.18
N GLY A 73 1.42 -5.15 17.13
CA GLY A 73 0.27 -4.82 16.30
C GLY A 73 -0.41 -3.50 16.72
N ALA A 74 -0.49 -3.21 18.03
CA ALA A 74 -1.02 -1.94 18.53
C ALA A 74 -0.13 -0.76 18.14
N ILE A 75 1.18 -0.88 18.33
CA ILE A 75 2.17 0.15 17.97
C ILE A 75 2.13 0.41 16.46
N LEU A 76 2.13 -0.64 15.66
CA LEU A 76 2.06 -0.53 14.20
C LEU A 76 0.78 0.18 13.74
N SER A 77 -0.38 -0.18 14.31
CA SER A 77 -1.65 0.49 14.01
C SER A 77 -1.60 1.99 14.34
N TYR A 78 -0.99 2.35 15.46
CA TYR A 78 -0.82 3.75 15.85
C TYR A 78 0.09 4.51 14.88
N ILE A 79 1.24 3.94 14.52
CA ILE A 79 2.19 4.54 13.58
C ILE A 79 1.55 4.73 12.20
N MET A 80 0.79 3.74 11.73
CA MET A 80 0.08 3.83 10.46
C MET A 80 -0.99 4.92 10.47
N CYS A 81 -1.77 5.02 11.54
CA CYS A 81 -2.75 6.11 11.69
C CYS A 81 -2.06 7.48 11.64
N LYS A 82 -0.90 7.62 12.29
CA LYS A 82 -0.11 8.85 12.26
C LYS A 82 0.42 9.13 10.84
N ALA A 83 0.92 8.12 10.13
CA ALA A 83 1.40 8.24 8.75
C ALA A 83 0.28 8.60 7.76
N MET A 84 -0.97 8.20 8.04
CA MET A 84 -2.14 8.56 7.25
C MET A 84 -2.78 9.89 7.67
N ASN A 85 -2.24 10.55 8.68
CA ASN A 85 -2.82 11.74 9.32
C ASN A 85 -4.28 11.53 9.77
N ARG A 86 -4.59 10.36 10.30
CA ARG A 86 -5.94 9.99 10.78
C ARG A 86 -5.90 9.51 12.22
N SER A 87 -6.91 9.89 13.00
CA SER A 87 -7.06 9.37 14.36
C SER A 87 -7.43 7.89 14.32
N ILE A 88 -6.82 7.07 15.19
CA ILE A 88 -7.17 5.65 15.34
C ILE A 88 -8.66 5.46 15.70
N ILE A 89 -9.24 6.39 16.45
CA ILE A 89 -10.66 6.38 16.82
C ILE A 89 -11.52 6.59 15.57
N ASN A 90 -11.13 7.51 14.68
CA ASN A 90 -11.85 7.73 13.42
C ASN A 90 -11.74 6.54 12.48
N VAL A 91 -10.61 5.84 12.46
CA VAL A 91 -10.43 4.62 11.66
C VAL A 91 -11.32 3.49 12.18
N LEU A 92 -11.43 3.32 13.52
CA LEU A 92 -12.21 2.24 14.12
C LEU A 92 -13.72 2.50 14.13
N PHE A 93 -14.12 3.75 14.30
CA PHE A 93 -15.51 4.14 14.50
C PHE A 93 -16.02 5.14 13.47
N GLY A 94 -15.16 5.62 12.58
CA GLY A 94 -15.46 6.68 11.62
C GLY A 94 -16.58 6.36 10.64
N GLY A 95 -16.78 5.08 10.35
CA GLY A 95 -17.92 4.63 9.54
C GLY A 95 -19.26 4.67 10.28
N ALA A 96 -19.24 4.65 11.63
CA ALA A 96 -20.44 4.59 12.46
C ALA A 96 -20.74 5.89 13.22
N MET A 97 -19.73 6.73 13.53
CA MET A 97 -19.89 7.89 14.41
C MET A 97 -19.33 9.21 13.83
N GLY A 98 -18.56 9.19 12.78
CA GLY A 98 -18.01 10.38 12.16
C GLY A 98 -18.66 10.62 10.81
N GLY A 99 -19.46 11.66 10.71
CA GLY A 99 -20.21 12.07 9.50
C GLY A 99 -19.36 12.54 8.31
N ALA A 100 -18.34 11.79 7.97
CA ALA A 100 -17.91 11.62 6.61
C ALA A 100 -18.63 10.35 6.13
N ALA A 101 -19.90 10.51 5.76
CA ALA A 101 -20.51 9.61 4.83
C ALA A 101 -19.42 9.28 3.79
N VAL A 102 -19.13 7.98 3.63
CA VAL A 102 -18.77 7.49 2.31
C VAL A 102 -19.84 8.11 1.42
N SER A 103 -19.52 9.23 0.82
CA SER A 103 -20.25 9.63 -0.36
C SER A 103 -20.06 8.41 -1.25
N THR A 104 -21.12 7.58 -1.32
CA THR A 104 -21.35 6.79 -2.50
C THR A 104 -20.97 7.76 -3.59
N ALA A 105 -19.76 7.54 -4.12
CA ALA A 105 -19.22 8.39 -5.15
C ALA A 105 -20.38 8.61 -6.08
N ALA A 106 -20.88 9.82 -6.10
CA ALA A 106 -21.73 10.22 -7.18
C ALA A 106 -20.99 9.67 -8.39
N LYS A 107 -21.68 8.84 -9.17
CA LYS A 107 -21.30 8.58 -10.53
C LYS A 107 -21.32 9.95 -11.19
N GLY A 108 -20.29 10.74 -10.87
CA GLY A 108 -19.92 11.90 -11.63
C GLY A 108 -19.66 11.34 -13.01
N GLU A 109 -20.30 11.91 -14.00
CA GLU A 109 -20.01 11.70 -15.41
C GLU A 109 -18.51 11.50 -15.52
N GLN A 110 -18.11 10.33 -16.03
CA GLN A 110 -16.73 10.10 -16.40
C GLN A 110 -16.43 11.09 -17.50
N VAL A 111 -15.96 12.28 -17.11
CA VAL A 111 -15.30 13.16 -18.05
C VAL A 111 -14.19 12.32 -18.62
N GLN A 112 -14.26 12.00 -19.91
CA GLN A 112 -13.19 11.30 -20.62
C GLN A 112 -11.94 12.18 -20.53
N ARG A 113 -11.16 11.99 -19.48
CA ARG A 113 -9.85 12.62 -19.34
C ARG A 113 -8.89 11.87 -20.24
N ASN A 114 -8.15 12.59 -21.05
CA ASN A 114 -7.14 12.00 -21.92
C ASN A 114 -5.92 11.59 -21.08
N TYR A 115 -5.47 10.37 -21.25
CA TYR A 115 -4.22 9.88 -20.71
C TYR A 115 -3.29 9.44 -21.85
N ARG A 116 -1.98 9.53 -21.63
CA ARG A 116 -0.99 9.07 -22.59
C ARG A 116 -0.68 7.60 -22.29
N SER A 117 -0.93 6.72 -23.27
CA SER A 117 -0.53 5.31 -23.19
C SER A 117 0.83 5.13 -23.88
N GLY A 118 1.69 4.31 -23.29
CA GLY A 118 2.97 3.91 -23.83
C GLY A 118 3.16 2.40 -23.83
N SER A 119 4.20 1.93 -24.50
CA SER A 119 4.60 0.53 -24.53
C SER A 119 5.68 0.23 -23.50
N ALA A 120 5.94 -1.06 -23.25
CA ALA A 120 7.08 -1.49 -22.45
C ALA A 120 8.42 -1.12 -23.10
N ASP A 121 8.46 -1.11 -24.43
CA ASP A 121 9.64 -0.73 -25.21
C ASP A 121 9.99 0.75 -25.06
N ASP A 122 8.96 1.63 -25.13
CA ASP A 122 9.13 3.06 -24.90
C ASP A 122 9.67 3.33 -23.49
N ALA A 123 9.12 2.61 -22.50
CA ALA A 123 9.55 2.75 -21.12
C ALA A 123 11.00 2.25 -20.90
N GLY A 124 11.35 1.11 -21.48
CA GLY A 124 12.70 0.58 -21.44
C GLY A 124 13.71 1.57 -22.03
N PHE A 125 13.39 2.14 -23.19
CA PHE A 125 14.23 3.14 -23.86
C PHE A 125 14.40 4.41 -23.01
N LEU A 126 13.35 4.92 -22.40
CA LEU A 126 13.41 6.11 -21.55
C LEU A 126 14.22 5.87 -20.26
N MET A 127 14.11 4.68 -19.66
CA MET A 127 14.86 4.34 -18.44
C MET A 127 16.34 4.11 -18.73
N SER A 128 16.70 3.48 -19.85
CA SER A 128 18.10 3.25 -20.21
C SER A 128 18.87 4.53 -20.56
N ASN A 129 18.15 5.59 -20.94
CA ASN A 129 18.73 6.92 -21.23
C ASN A 129 18.59 7.91 -20.06
N ALA A 130 18.16 7.48 -18.90
CA ALA A 130 18.02 8.31 -17.70
C ALA A 130 19.27 8.21 -16.82
N ASP A 131 19.63 9.29 -16.14
CA ASP A 131 20.69 9.25 -15.13
C ASP A 131 20.15 8.72 -13.78
N SER A 132 18.86 8.91 -13.51
CA SER A 132 18.23 8.54 -12.26
C SER A 132 16.81 7.99 -12.46
N VAL A 133 16.55 6.83 -11.86
CA VAL A 133 15.25 6.15 -11.85
C VAL A 133 14.82 5.92 -10.39
N VAL A 134 13.60 6.32 -10.04
CA VAL A 134 12.99 5.99 -8.76
C VAL A 134 11.79 5.09 -8.98
N ILE A 135 11.79 3.93 -8.33
CA ILE A 135 10.70 2.96 -8.39
C ILE A 135 9.82 3.13 -7.18
N VAL A 136 8.52 3.29 -7.42
CA VAL A 136 7.49 3.40 -6.38
C VAL A 136 6.65 2.12 -6.37
N PRO A 137 6.99 1.14 -5.51
CA PRO A 137 6.25 -0.10 -5.43
C PRO A 137 4.96 0.08 -4.63
N GLY A 138 3.92 -0.59 -5.06
CA GLY A 138 2.64 -0.66 -4.37
C GLY A 138 2.07 -2.07 -4.34
N TYR A 139 0.84 -2.21 -3.85
CA TYR A 139 0.19 -3.51 -3.71
C TYR A 139 0.10 -4.29 -5.04
N GLY A 140 -0.04 -3.60 -6.17
CA GLY A 140 -0.08 -4.26 -7.48
C GLY A 140 1.20 -4.99 -7.84
N MET A 141 2.36 -4.53 -7.37
CA MET A 141 3.63 -5.27 -7.50
C MET A 141 3.58 -6.59 -6.72
N ALA A 142 3.11 -6.53 -5.46
CA ALA A 142 2.94 -7.72 -4.63
C ALA A 142 1.95 -8.72 -5.24
N GLN A 143 0.81 -8.25 -5.70
CA GLN A 143 -0.24 -9.07 -6.30
C GLN A 143 0.23 -9.72 -7.61
N GLY A 144 1.02 -9.01 -8.42
CA GLY A 144 1.62 -9.53 -9.65
C GLY A 144 2.85 -10.39 -9.42
N ARG A 145 3.33 -10.51 -8.16
CA ARG A 145 4.60 -11.20 -7.83
C ARG A 145 5.76 -10.70 -8.69
N ALA A 146 5.82 -9.39 -8.90
CA ALA A 146 6.76 -8.76 -9.81
C ALA A 146 8.10 -8.39 -9.15
N GLN A 147 8.29 -8.61 -7.85
CA GLN A 147 9.48 -8.19 -7.11
C GLN A 147 10.79 -8.69 -7.72
N ASN A 148 10.85 -9.95 -8.17
CA ASN A 148 12.05 -10.51 -8.78
C ASN A 148 12.32 -9.91 -10.18
N ALA A 149 11.27 -9.70 -10.98
CA ALA A 149 11.41 -9.05 -12.28
C ALA A 149 11.87 -7.58 -12.13
N VAL A 150 11.37 -6.89 -11.11
CA VAL A 150 11.79 -5.52 -10.77
C VAL A 150 13.26 -5.50 -10.35
N LYS A 151 13.71 -6.47 -9.55
CA LYS A 151 15.12 -6.59 -9.19
C LYS A 151 15.99 -6.77 -10.44
N GLU A 152 15.66 -7.70 -11.33
CA GLU A 152 16.38 -7.94 -12.57
C GLU A 152 16.46 -6.66 -13.43
N LEU A 153 15.36 -5.93 -13.57
CA LEU A 153 15.34 -4.64 -14.25
C LEU A 153 16.31 -3.65 -13.61
N CYS A 154 16.34 -3.58 -12.27
CA CYS A 154 17.25 -2.69 -11.55
C CYS A 154 18.71 -3.03 -11.76
N GLU A 155 19.06 -4.32 -11.75
CA GLU A 155 20.42 -4.79 -11.98
C GLU A 155 20.92 -4.37 -13.37
N ILE A 156 20.13 -4.59 -14.39
CA ILE A 156 20.47 -4.22 -15.78
C ILE A 156 20.61 -2.70 -15.93
N LEU A 157 19.72 -1.92 -15.33
CA LEU A 157 19.83 -0.45 -15.35
C LEU A 157 21.10 0.03 -14.63
N LYS A 158 21.45 -0.57 -13.50
CA LYS A 158 22.69 -0.27 -12.77
C LYS A 158 23.94 -0.63 -13.56
N GLU A 159 23.93 -1.75 -14.30
CA GLU A 159 25.02 -2.13 -15.19
C GLU A 159 25.23 -1.11 -16.33
N GLN A 160 24.16 -0.43 -16.75
CA GLN A 160 24.23 0.68 -17.71
C GLN A 160 24.60 2.03 -17.09
N GLY A 161 24.85 2.06 -15.78
CA GLY A 161 25.25 3.28 -15.04
C GLY A 161 24.09 4.14 -14.54
N VAL A 162 22.86 3.67 -14.67
CA VAL A 162 21.67 4.36 -14.15
C VAL A 162 21.56 4.19 -12.64
N ARG A 163 21.34 5.29 -11.91
CA ARG A 163 21.09 5.25 -10.47
C ARG A 163 19.64 4.84 -10.19
N VAL A 164 19.44 3.63 -9.67
CA VAL A 164 18.11 3.12 -9.34
C VAL A 164 17.88 3.11 -7.82
N ARG A 165 16.75 3.67 -7.38
CA ARG A 165 16.33 3.69 -5.97
C ARG A 165 14.85 3.35 -5.84
N PHE A 166 14.46 2.88 -4.65
CA PHE A 166 13.07 2.59 -4.31
C PHE A 166 12.53 3.64 -3.34
N ALA A 167 11.35 4.14 -3.61
CA ALA A 167 10.64 5.06 -2.73
C ALA A 167 9.49 4.33 -2.05
N ILE A 168 9.61 4.10 -0.74
CA ILE A 168 8.63 3.35 0.03
C ILE A 168 7.73 4.31 0.80
N HIS A 169 6.43 4.11 0.63
CA HIS A 169 5.45 4.79 1.45
C HIS A 169 5.07 3.90 2.66
N PRO A 170 4.97 4.44 3.89
CA PRO A 170 4.70 3.65 5.10
C PRO A 170 3.43 2.80 5.05
N VAL A 171 2.43 3.24 4.28
CA VAL A 171 1.16 2.51 4.12
C VAL A 171 1.02 1.83 2.75
N ALA A 172 2.10 1.75 1.96
CA ALA A 172 2.09 1.02 0.71
C ALA A 172 1.86 -0.48 0.95
N GLY A 173 0.89 -1.05 0.26
CA GLY A 173 0.57 -2.46 0.43
C GLY A 173 -0.66 -2.71 1.30
N ARG A 174 -0.62 -3.77 2.10
CA ARG A 174 -1.73 -4.19 3.00
C ARG A 174 -1.30 -4.47 4.43
N MET A 175 -0.04 -4.32 4.72
CA MET A 175 0.53 -4.42 6.07
C MET A 175 1.75 -3.50 6.17
N PRO A 176 2.12 -3.06 7.37
CA PRO A 176 3.31 -2.24 7.57
C PRO A 176 4.56 -2.94 7.04
N GLY A 177 5.41 -2.17 6.32
CA GLY A 177 6.63 -2.72 5.75
C GLY A 177 6.43 -3.75 4.62
N HIS A 178 5.22 -3.86 4.07
CA HIS A 178 4.91 -4.85 3.04
C HIS A 178 5.88 -4.78 1.86
N MET A 179 6.18 -3.59 1.38
CA MET A 179 7.10 -3.41 0.25
C MET A 179 8.55 -3.71 0.65
N ASN A 180 8.96 -3.33 1.86
CA ASN A 180 10.30 -3.60 2.38
C ASN A 180 10.56 -5.11 2.46
N VAL A 181 9.59 -5.88 2.95
CA VAL A 181 9.69 -7.36 3.04
C VAL A 181 9.82 -7.98 1.66
N LEU A 182 9.01 -7.55 0.68
CA LEU A 182 9.06 -8.10 -0.69
C LEU A 182 10.37 -7.76 -1.41
N LEU A 183 10.88 -6.56 -1.21
CA LEU A 183 12.17 -6.15 -1.79
C LEU A 183 13.34 -6.89 -1.11
N ALA A 184 13.27 -7.11 0.20
CA ALA A 184 14.24 -7.93 0.92
C ALA A 184 14.18 -9.41 0.49
N GLU A 185 12.98 -9.97 0.26
CA GLU A 185 12.80 -11.33 -0.30
C GLU A 185 13.42 -11.46 -1.69
N ALA A 186 13.40 -10.38 -2.47
CA ALA A 186 14.04 -10.31 -3.78
C ALA A 186 15.54 -9.98 -3.72
N ASP A 187 16.18 -9.90 -2.56
CA ASP A 187 17.58 -9.51 -2.37
C ASP A 187 17.93 -8.14 -2.97
N VAL A 188 17.02 -7.17 -2.89
CA VAL A 188 17.33 -5.78 -3.22
C VAL A 188 18.20 -5.18 -2.10
N ALA A 189 19.28 -4.47 -2.50
CA ALA A 189 20.19 -3.84 -1.55
C ALA A 189 19.43 -2.83 -0.67
N TYR A 190 19.62 -2.92 0.63
CA TYR A 190 18.89 -2.07 1.60
C TYR A 190 19.21 -0.58 1.44
N GLU A 191 20.39 -0.25 0.96
CA GLU A 191 20.84 1.12 0.66
C GLU A 191 20.08 1.79 -0.49
N ASP A 192 19.44 1.00 -1.35
CA ASP A 192 18.60 1.51 -2.44
C ASP A 192 17.15 1.75 -2.01
N ILE A 193 16.76 1.29 -0.82
CA ILE A 193 15.39 1.38 -0.29
C ILE A 193 15.30 2.58 0.64
N LEU A 194 14.63 3.63 0.17
CA LEU A 194 14.49 4.89 0.89
C LEU A 194 13.05 5.10 1.34
N GLU A 195 12.90 5.57 2.55
CA GLU A 195 11.60 5.97 3.10
C GLU A 195 11.14 7.31 2.50
N MET A 196 9.84 7.56 2.57
CA MET A 196 9.20 8.73 1.98
C MET A 196 9.86 10.06 2.41
N ASP A 197 10.22 10.20 3.67
CA ASP A 197 10.79 11.43 4.22
C ASP A 197 12.20 11.71 3.68
N GLU A 198 12.91 10.67 3.28
CA GLU A 198 14.26 10.78 2.71
C GLU A 198 14.22 11.08 1.21
N ILE A 199 13.32 10.41 0.46
CA ILE A 199 13.30 10.46 -1.00
C ILE A 199 12.47 11.62 -1.57
N ASN A 200 11.52 12.17 -0.82
CA ASN A 200 10.61 13.19 -1.34
C ASN A 200 11.30 14.46 -1.84
N SER A 201 12.45 14.84 -1.26
CA SER A 201 13.26 15.97 -1.71
C SER A 201 13.93 15.73 -3.06
N ASP A 202 14.11 14.49 -3.48
CA ASP A 202 14.88 14.10 -4.66
C ASP A 202 14.02 13.98 -5.93
N PHE A 203 12.70 13.85 -5.81
CA PHE A 203 11.83 13.74 -6.98
C PHE A 203 11.99 14.84 -8.02
N PRO A 204 12.15 16.13 -7.66
CA PRO A 204 12.37 17.18 -8.67
C PRO A 204 13.64 16.99 -9.52
N ALA A 205 14.65 16.32 -8.99
CA ALA A 205 15.91 16.00 -9.68
C ALA A 205 15.89 14.62 -10.35
N THR A 206 14.82 13.85 -10.18
CA THR A 206 14.67 12.50 -10.75
C THR A 206 14.20 12.57 -12.20
N ASP A 207 14.88 11.87 -13.09
CA ASP A 207 14.53 11.83 -14.51
C ASP A 207 13.29 10.99 -14.77
N VAL A 208 13.24 9.79 -14.20
CA VAL A 208 12.14 8.84 -14.41
C VAL A 208 11.65 8.30 -13.08
N VAL A 209 10.33 8.35 -12.87
CA VAL A 209 9.65 7.64 -11.78
C VAL A 209 8.81 6.53 -12.36
N LEU A 210 9.03 5.30 -11.90
CA LEU A 210 8.26 4.12 -12.26
C LEU A 210 7.35 3.70 -11.11
N VAL A 211 6.04 3.94 -11.25
CA VAL A 211 5.02 3.55 -10.27
C VAL A 211 4.49 2.16 -10.63
N ILE A 212 4.66 1.19 -9.75
CA ILE A 212 4.25 -0.20 -9.98
C ILE A 212 3.12 -0.58 -9.02
N GLY A 213 1.87 -0.48 -9.49
CA GLY A 213 0.71 -0.90 -8.72
C GLY A 213 0.45 -0.11 -7.44
N ALA A 214 0.91 1.13 -7.37
CA ALA A 214 0.53 2.12 -6.36
C ALA A 214 -0.57 3.04 -6.93
N ASN A 215 -1.40 3.60 -6.07
CA ASN A 215 -2.46 4.55 -6.42
C ASN A 215 -2.52 5.72 -5.42
N ASP A 216 -3.12 5.50 -4.26
CA ASP A 216 -3.45 6.56 -3.31
C ASP A 216 -2.19 7.24 -2.74
N VAL A 217 -1.12 6.50 -2.55
CA VAL A 217 0.16 6.98 -1.99
C VAL A 217 0.95 7.94 -2.91
N VAL A 218 0.52 8.08 -4.16
CA VAL A 218 1.09 9.02 -5.15
C VAL A 218 0.04 9.99 -5.67
N ASN A 219 -1.15 10.04 -5.06
CA ASN A 219 -2.27 10.84 -5.54
C ASN A 219 -2.17 12.29 -5.04
N PRO A 220 -2.00 13.30 -5.92
CA PRO A 220 -1.94 14.71 -5.54
C PRO A 220 -3.17 15.22 -4.80
N ALA A 221 -4.36 14.62 -5.04
CA ALA A 221 -5.60 14.99 -4.35
C ALA A 221 -5.50 14.90 -2.81
N ALA A 222 -4.53 14.14 -2.28
CA ALA A 222 -4.24 14.13 -0.85
C ALA A 222 -3.76 15.49 -0.30
N LYS A 223 -3.19 16.34 -1.14
CA LYS A 223 -2.74 17.69 -0.78
C LYS A 223 -3.69 18.78 -1.26
N ASP A 224 -4.23 18.63 -2.46
CA ASP A 224 -4.87 19.71 -3.21
C ASP A 224 -6.39 19.72 -3.04
N ASP A 225 -7.03 18.60 -2.68
CA ASP A 225 -8.47 18.49 -2.56
C ASP A 225 -8.93 18.27 -1.11
N PRO A 226 -9.42 19.32 -0.40
CA PRO A 226 -9.95 19.19 0.95
C PRO A 226 -11.18 18.28 1.06
N GLY A 227 -11.88 18.01 -0.05
CA GLY A 227 -13.03 17.09 -0.10
C GLY A 227 -12.63 15.63 -0.26
N SER A 228 -11.37 15.35 -0.55
CA SER A 228 -10.88 14.00 -0.76
C SER A 228 -10.80 13.21 0.54
N PRO A 229 -11.26 11.94 0.58
CA PRO A 229 -11.10 11.06 1.75
C PRO A 229 -9.65 10.84 2.19
N ILE A 230 -8.68 11.07 1.31
CA ILE A 230 -7.25 10.95 1.60
C ILE A 230 -6.60 12.31 1.93
N TYR A 231 -7.37 13.38 2.03
CA TYR A 231 -6.83 14.71 2.32
C TYR A 231 -5.99 14.73 3.60
N GLY A 232 -4.84 15.38 3.52
CA GLY A 232 -3.87 15.48 4.62
C GLY A 232 -2.96 14.26 4.79
N MET A 233 -3.15 13.19 4.00
CA MET A 233 -2.21 12.08 3.98
C MET A 233 -0.91 12.53 3.29
N PRO A 234 0.27 12.33 3.90
CA PRO A 234 1.54 12.50 3.20
C PRO A 234 1.61 11.56 2.00
N ILE A 235 2.17 12.01 0.90
CA ILE A 235 2.31 11.23 -0.33
C ILE A 235 3.74 11.26 -0.84
N LEU A 236 4.10 10.29 -1.67
CA LEU A 236 5.30 10.34 -2.48
C LEU A 236 5.08 11.35 -3.62
N GLU A 237 5.95 12.34 -3.72
CA GLU A 237 5.80 13.46 -4.65
C GLU A 237 6.23 13.12 -6.09
N ALA A 238 5.85 11.94 -6.57
CA ALA A 238 6.15 11.44 -7.91
C ALA A 238 5.79 12.42 -9.03
N HIS A 239 4.75 13.26 -8.83
CA HIS A 239 4.32 14.28 -9.79
C HIS A 239 5.37 15.37 -10.07
N LYS A 240 6.39 15.50 -9.20
CA LYS A 240 7.47 16.47 -9.36
C LYS A 240 8.59 16.00 -10.29
N ALA A 241 8.68 14.71 -10.57
CA ALA A 241 9.68 14.15 -11.48
C ALA A 241 9.52 14.66 -12.92
N ARG A 242 10.55 14.47 -13.73
CA ARG A 242 10.55 14.88 -15.14
C ARG A 242 9.63 14.01 -15.99
N THR A 243 9.70 12.69 -15.81
CA THR A 243 8.86 11.71 -16.50
C THR A 243 8.29 10.72 -15.49
N ILE A 244 7.01 10.40 -15.62
CA ILE A 244 6.32 9.47 -14.73
C ILE A 244 5.79 8.32 -15.59
N MET A 245 6.06 7.11 -15.18
CA MET A 245 5.55 5.89 -15.79
C MET A 245 4.71 5.14 -14.77
N VAL A 246 3.52 4.71 -15.16
CA VAL A 246 2.61 4.01 -14.24
C VAL A 246 2.18 2.70 -14.85
N ILE A 247 2.52 1.61 -14.19
CA ILE A 247 2.07 0.26 -14.57
C ILE A 247 0.76 -0.04 -13.84
N LYS A 248 -0.31 -0.23 -14.57
CA LYS A 248 -1.65 -0.65 -14.10
C LYS A 248 -2.27 -1.65 -15.04
N ARG A 249 -3.19 -2.48 -14.53
CA ARG A 249 -3.96 -3.39 -15.41
C ARG A 249 -5.04 -2.65 -16.19
N SER A 250 -5.62 -1.60 -15.61
CA SER A 250 -6.67 -0.78 -16.21
C SER A 250 -6.78 0.56 -15.46
N MET A 251 -7.57 1.49 -16.00
CA MET A 251 -7.89 2.77 -15.35
C MET A 251 -8.89 2.64 -14.18
N ALA A 252 -9.28 1.43 -13.81
CA ALA A 252 -10.14 1.23 -12.64
C ALA A 252 -9.53 1.88 -11.40
N THR A 253 -10.39 2.49 -10.59
CA THR A 253 -9.99 3.13 -9.33
C THR A 253 -9.29 2.14 -8.40
N GLY A 254 -8.40 2.66 -7.56
CA GLY A 254 -7.71 1.87 -6.54
C GLY A 254 -8.64 1.47 -5.39
N TYR A 255 -8.03 1.02 -4.30
CA TYR A 255 -8.75 0.49 -3.15
C TYR A 255 -9.57 1.56 -2.40
N ALA A 256 -9.13 2.83 -2.41
CA ALA A 256 -9.90 3.95 -1.85
C ALA A 256 -11.07 4.41 -2.75
N GLY A 257 -11.21 3.84 -3.95
CA GLY A 257 -12.28 4.21 -4.88
C GLY A 257 -12.11 5.59 -5.53
N LEU A 258 -10.93 6.19 -5.40
CA LEU A 258 -10.63 7.52 -5.88
C LEU A 258 -9.95 7.50 -7.25
N ASP A 259 -10.26 8.47 -8.06
CA ASP A 259 -9.49 8.77 -9.27
C ASP A 259 -8.16 9.44 -8.89
N ASN A 260 -7.15 9.34 -9.75
CA ASN A 260 -5.83 9.86 -9.46
C ASN A 260 -5.38 10.81 -10.58
N ASP A 261 -5.28 12.07 -10.25
CA ASP A 261 -4.90 13.13 -11.19
C ASP A 261 -3.49 12.93 -11.77
N LEU A 262 -2.63 12.19 -11.07
CA LEU A 262 -1.30 11.83 -11.56
C LEU A 262 -1.35 11.10 -12.91
N PHE A 263 -2.37 10.27 -13.12
CA PHE A 263 -2.49 9.43 -14.33
C PHE A 263 -2.84 10.23 -15.59
N TYR A 264 -3.39 11.43 -15.41
CA TYR A 264 -3.79 12.34 -16.48
C TYR A 264 -2.78 13.48 -16.69
N ASN A 265 -1.69 13.49 -15.93
CA ASN A 265 -0.64 14.51 -16.07
C ASN A 265 0.09 14.31 -17.42
N GLU A 266 0.42 15.40 -18.10
CA GLU A 266 1.15 15.40 -19.39
C GLU A 266 2.49 14.67 -19.32
N LYS A 267 3.14 14.65 -18.16
CA LYS A 267 4.41 13.96 -17.91
C LYS A 267 4.21 12.44 -17.65
N THR A 268 2.96 11.99 -17.52
CA THR A 268 2.66 10.60 -17.15
C THR A 268 2.39 9.75 -18.38
N MET A 269 3.07 8.62 -18.44
CA MET A 269 2.85 7.57 -19.42
C MET A 269 2.25 6.35 -18.72
N MET A 270 1.06 5.94 -19.14
CA MET A 270 0.38 4.75 -18.63
C MET A 270 0.79 3.53 -19.42
N ILE A 271 1.19 2.47 -18.73
CA ILE A 271 1.57 1.19 -19.33
C ILE A 271 0.63 0.13 -18.78
N PHE A 272 -0.23 -0.37 -19.65
CA PHE A 272 -1.27 -1.31 -19.24
C PHE A 272 -0.80 -2.75 -19.37
N GLY A 273 -1.00 -3.52 -18.32
CA GLY A 273 -0.70 -4.94 -18.30
C GLY A 273 -0.53 -5.51 -16.90
N ASP A 274 -0.18 -6.78 -16.86
CA ASP A 274 0.26 -7.44 -15.63
C ASP A 274 1.64 -6.91 -15.23
N ALA A 275 1.82 -6.57 -13.95
CA ALA A 275 3.03 -5.91 -13.49
C ALA A 275 4.30 -6.72 -13.78
N LYS A 276 4.27 -8.03 -13.57
CA LYS A 276 5.41 -8.91 -13.82
C LYS A 276 5.76 -8.94 -15.32
N LYS A 277 4.75 -9.19 -16.16
CA LYS A 277 4.94 -9.29 -17.60
C LYS A 277 5.46 -7.98 -18.21
N VAL A 278 4.88 -6.86 -17.80
CA VAL A 278 5.31 -5.53 -18.31
C VAL A 278 6.76 -5.26 -17.93
N VAL A 279 7.16 -5.55 -16.69
CA VAL A 279 8.54 -5.37 -16.25
C VAL A 279 9.51 -6.31 -16.99
N GLU A 280 9.15 -7.57 -17.20
CA GLU A 280 9.94 -8.51 -17.99
C GLU A 280 10.09 -8.05 -19.46
N ASP A 281 9.05 -7.47 -20.05
CA ASP A 281 9.10 -6.93 -21.41
C ASP A 281 9.98 -5.66 -21.49
N MET A 282 9.92 -4.79 -20.46
CA MET A 282 10.85 -3.64 -20.33
C MET A 282 12.30 -4.12 -20.24
N THR A 283 12.57 -5.14 -19.43
CA THR A 283 13.91 -5.75 -19.29
C THR A 283 14.45 -6.26 -20.62
N LYS A 284 13.61 -6.95 -21.39
CA LYS A 284 13.98 -7.42 -22.75
C LYS A 284 14.26 -6.26 -23.71
N ALA A 285 13.44 -5.21 -23.66
CA ALA A 285 13.62 -4.02 -24.50
C ALA A 285 14.97 -3.34 -24.21
N ILE A 286 15.36 -3.21 -22.95
CA ILE A 286 16.64 -2.63 -22.54
C ILE A 286 17.81 -3.50 -23.04
N ASN A 287 17.73 -4.82 -22.89
CA ASN A 287 18.75 -5.75 -23.39
C ASN A 287 18.83 -5.76 -24.92
N GLY A 288 17.72 -5.57 -25.63
CA GLY A 288 17.66 -5.53 -27.09
C GLY A 288 18.21 -4.24 -27.71
N THR A 289 18.31 -3.16 -26.96
CA THR A 289 18.89 -1.87 -27.39
C THR A 289 20.40 -1.79 -27.22
N GLY A 290 21.02 -2.79 -26.58
CA GLY A 290 22.48 -2.86 -26.30
C GLY A 290 23.32 -3.50 -27.41
N HIS A 291 22.82 -3.60 -28.66
CA HIS A 291 23.57 -4.09 -29.83
C HIS A 291 23.66 -3.04 -30.91
#